data_b9b8c82760716640f53bce6b346c0bc6
#
_entry.id   b9b8c82760716640f53bce6b346c0bc6
#
_cell.length_a   1.000
_cell.length_b   1.000
_cell.length_c   1.000
_cell.angle_alpha   90.00
_cell.angle_beta   90.00
_cell.angle_gamma   90.00
#
_symmetry.space_group_name_H-M   'P 1'
#
loop_
_entity.id
_entity.type
_entity.pdbx_description
1 polymer ?
#
loop_
_entity_poly.entity_id
_entity_poly.type
_entity_poly.pdbx_seq_one_letter_code
_entity_poly.pdbx_strand_id
1 'polypeptide(L)'
;MFQRSPLTLCLFALFGFYLPATAQQSTTDSFRLMRDNMTMQAALRYPVLRMATIQVESAGSMHYTSKLDGKAFLSGAIRPRSTVKAIFGHPIYTSGKQELSVIAAYTAQETVLTNTTNQIPQYRIGDGTYSLQNLSLALNYKRTDSLFNKPILWGGMLRTNFSLQSSYARATGLVYGIVPLMTSRTTRISIGLLVFIDPSSTFPVIPTFSYWHKFAGSPWEISLDLPTRLLLRRPVFSKGLLSFGTELADNTLLRKIDQPLPLQGGLAFRELDLKNGFTLEYPVARKVLIGCSGGLLYTATYRVMDPGKSNNDYIVGIKRNPGPYFNISISLLR
;
A
#
# COMPACT_ATOMS: atom_id res chain seq x y z
N MET A 1 16.41 5.06 -31.37
CA MET A 1 15.87 6.36 -30.95
C MET A 1 15.39 6.18 -29.49
N PHE A 2 16.22 6.56 -28.51
CA PHE A 2 15.91 6.33 -27.10
C PHE A 2 14.88 7.35 -26.62
N GLN A 3 13.62 6.92 -26.44
CA GLN A 3 12.64 7.71 -25.73
C GLN A 3 13.00 7.72 -24.24
N ARG A 4 13.53 8.85 -23.76
CA ARG A 4 13.80 9.08 -22.34
C ARG A 4 12.47 9.06 -21.58
N SER A 5 12.33 8.15 -20.64
CA SER A 5 11.13 8.05 -19.82
C SER A 5 11.00 9.31 -18.95
N PRO A 6 9.81 9.86 -18.78
CA PRO A 6 9.58 11.06 -17.96
C PRO A 6 9.82 10.84 -16.45
N LEU A 7 10.17 9.64 -16.03
CA LEU A 7 10.44 9.29 -14.63
C LEU A 7 11.68 10.00 -14.04
N THR A 8 12.64 10.42 -14.86
CA THR A 8 13.88 11.06 -14.40
C THR A 8 13.68 12.50 -13.93
N LEU A 9 12.61 13.18 -14.36
CA LEU A 9 12.38 14.60 -14.04
C LEU A 9 11.65 14.83 -12.70
N CYS A 10 10.83 13.88 -12.25
CA CYS A 10 10.07 14.03 -10.99
C CYS A 10 10.90 13.87 -9.72
N LEU A 11 12.07 13.20 -9.78
CA LEU A 11 12.90 12.96 -8.60
C LEU A 11 13.68 14.21 -8.13
N PHE A 12 13.97 15.16 -9.03
CA PHE A 12 14.75 16.36 -8.70
C PHE A 12 13.95 17.53 -8.13
N ALA A 13 12.65 17.60 -8.36
CA ALA A 13 11.82 18.73 -7.91
C ALA A 13 11.46 18.71 -6.40
N LEU A 14 11.65 17.59 -5.71
CA LEU A 14 11.26 17.43 -4.30
C LEU A 14 12.37 17.75 -3.29
N PHE A 15 13.62 17.96 -3.74
CA PHE A 15 14.75 18.21 -2.84
C PHE A 15 15.12 19.69 -2.64
N GLY A 16 14.38 20.63 -3.25
CA GLY A 16 14.78 22.04 -3.36
C GLY A 16 14.45 22.97 -2.21
N PHE A 17 13.71 22.60 -1.19
CA PHE A 17 13.33 23.52 -0.11
C PHE A 17 13.45 22.89 1.26
N TYR A 18 14.52 23.23 2.00
CA TYR A 18 14.53 23.51 3.44
C TYR A 18 15.97 23.65 3.94
N LEU A 19 16.47 24.89 4.02
CA LEU A 19 17.59 25.22 4.89
C LEU A 19 16.97 25.69 6.25
N PRO A 20 17.31 25.08 7.38
CA PRO A 20 16.82 25.54 8.67
C PRO A 20 17.62 26.73 9.15
N ALA A 21 16.93 27.80 9.55
CA ALA A 21 17.49 28.88 10.33
C ALA A 21 17.83 28.38 11.75
N THR A 22 19.05 28.56 12.18
CA THR A 22 19.51 28.30 13.55
C THR A 22 19.02 29.40 14.48
N ALA A 23 18.14 29.09 15.44
CA ALA A 23 17.76 29.99 16.52
C ALA A 23 17.59 29.21 17.84
N GLN A 24 18.31 29.71 18.83
CA GLN A 24 18.23 29.60 20.31
C GLN A 24 17.68 28.30 20.93
N GLN A 25 18.57 27.59 21.64
CA GLN A 25 18.25 26.45 22.52
C GLN A 25 17.67 26.94 23.85
N SER A 26 16.48 26.44 24.20
CA SER A 26 15.87 26.56 25.51
C SER A 26 15.31 25.18 25.95
N THR A 27 14.89 25.07 27.21
CA THR A 27 14.27 23.87 27.82
C THR A 27 13.11 23.29 27.01
N THR A 28 12.56 24.04 26.08
CA THR A 28 11.58 23.58 25.04
C THR A 28 12.16 22.52 24.12
N ASP A 29 13.47 22.46 23.93
CA ASP A 29 14.12 21.52 23.01
C ASP A 29 14.11 20.09 23.53
N SER A 30 14.21 19.87 24.83
CA SER A 30 14.17 18.51 25.40
C SER A 30 12.79 17.86 25.23
N PHE A 31 11.70 18.62 25.39
CA PHE A 31 10.34 18.14 25.14
C PHE A 31 10.07 17.90 23.65
N ARG A 32 10.61 18.73 22.77
CA ARG A 32 10.54 18.52 21.31
C ARG A 32 11.28 17.26 20.90
N LEU A 33 12.50 17.07 21.40
CA LEU A 33 13.30 15.87 21.13
C LEU A 33 12.60 14.59 21.62
N MET A 34 12.01 14.62 22.81
CA MET A 34 11.26 13.49 23.34
C MET A 34 10.03 13.18 22.49
N ARG A 35 9.26 14.19 22.09
CA ARG A 35 8.10 14.05 21.22
C ARG A 35 8.48 13.49 19.85
N ASP A 36 9.55 14.02 19.23
CA ASP A 36 10.03 13.58 17.93
C ASP A 36 10.48 12.10 17.99
N ASN A 37 11.17 11.70 19.06
CA ASN A 37 11.56 10.30 19.27
C ASN A 37 10.33 9.39 19.46
N MET A 38 9.32 9.81 20.19
CA MET A 38 8.07 9.04 20.36
C MET A 38 7.32 8.91 19.03
N THR A 39 7.23 9.99 18.26
CA THR A 39 6.62 9.99 16.91
C THR A 39 7.38 9.06 15.96
N MET A 40 8.71 9.11 15.98
CA MET A 40 9.57 8.24 15.20
C MET A 40 9.34 6.76 15.55
N GLN A 41 9.34 6.41 16.83
CA GLN A 41 9.10 5.05 17.30
C GLN A 41 7.69 4.55 16.94
N ALA A 42 6.70 5.43 16.98
CA ALA A 42 5.35 5.11 16.53
C ALA A 42 5.29 4.91 15.00
N ALA A 43 5.94 5.75 14.22
CA ALA A 43 5.94 5.68 12.75
C ALA A 43 6.71 4.47 12.20
N LEU A 44 7.73 3.97 12.92
CA LEU A 44 8.39 2.70 12.62
C LEU A 44 7.41 1.52 12.74
N ARG A 45 6.49 1.57 13.71
CA ARG A 45 5.51 0.50 13.94
C ARG A 45 4.23 0.64 13.13
N TYR A 46 3.84 1.87 12.85
CA TYR A 46 2.57 2.23 12.20
C TYR A 46 2.80 3.14 10.99
N PRO A 47 2.98 2.58 9.78
CA PRO A 47 3.23 3.35 8.56
C PRO A 47 2.17 4.43 8.26
N VAL A 48 0.94 4.24 8.72
CA VAL A 48 -0.16 5.22 8.59
C VAL A 48 0.13 6.57 9.25
N LEU A 49 1.08 6.64 10.16
CA LEU A 49 1.51 7.90 10.81
C LEU A 49 2.52 8.69 9.98
N ARG A 50 2.98 8.17 8.86
CA ARG A 50 3.91 8.85 7.95
C ARG A 50 3.13 9.84 7.10
N MET A 51 3.69 11.06 6.97
CA MET A 51 3.10 12.10 6.14
C MET A 51 3.27 11.80 4.66
N ALA A 52 4.45 11.36 4.27
CA ALA A 52 4.74 10.97 2.90
C ALA A 52 5.60 9.71 2.86
N THR A 53 5.42 8.89 1.83
CA THR A 53 6.26 7.72 1.55
C THR A 53 6.42 7.60 0.05
N ILE A 54 7.66 7.45 -0.41
CA ILE A 54 7.98 7.05 -1.78
C ILE A 54 8.67 5.70 -1.68
N GLN A 55 8.22 4.74 -2.50
CA GLN A 55 8.81 3.41 -2.56
C GLN A 55 8.98 2.95 -3.99
N VAL A 56 10.06 2.23 -4.23
CA VAL A 56 10.36 1.55 -5.49
C VAL A 56 10.50 0.07 -5.20
N GLU A 57 9.68 -0.72 -5.84
CA GLU A 57 9.65 -2.17 -5.70
C GLU A 57 9.99 -2.83 -7.03
N SER A 58 10.84 -3.84 -6.99
CA SER A 58 11.11 -4.74 -8.09
C SER A 58 10.69 -6.15 -7.68
N ALA A 59 9.84 -6.78 -8.48
CA ALA A 59 9.53 -8.20 -8.37
C ALA A 59 10.27 -8.96 -9.47
N GLY A 60 10.90 -10.07 -9.13
CA GLY A 60 11.71 -10.86 -10.06
C GLY A 60 10.90 -11.47 -11.20
N SER A 61 11.60 -12.14 -12.11
CA SER A 61 10.94 -12.82 -13.22
C SER A 61 10.01 -13.94 -12.75
N MET A 62 8.84 -14.02 -13.36
CA MET A 62 7.80 -14.99 -13.00
C MET A 62 7.14 -15.56 -14.27
N HIS A 63 6.82 -16.85 -14.27
CA HIS A 63 5.92 -17.42 -15.28
C HIS A 63 4.47 -17.09 -14.92
N TYR A 64 3.67 -16.87 -15.96
CA TYR A 64 2.24 -16.62 -15.79
C TYR A 64 1.40 -17.44 -16.76
N THR A 65 0.19 -17.74 -16.35
CA THR A 65 -0.87 -18.27 -17.18
C THR A 65 -2.15 -17.49 -16.90
N SER A 66 -2.97 -17.30 -17.92
CA SER A 66 -4.25 -16.61 -17.77
C SER A 66 -5.37 -17.36 -18.44
N LYS A 67 -6.58 -17.10 -17.95
CA LYS A 67 -7.83 -17.61 -18.52
C LYS A 67 -8.77 -16.42 -18.77
N LEU A 68 -9.39 -16.40 -19.96
CA LEU A 68 -10.46 -15.48 -20.35
C LEU A 68 -11.76 -16.27 -20.31
N ASP A 69 -12.71 -15.89 -19.48
CA ASP A 69 -13.98 -16.59 -19.28
C ASP A 69 -13.80 -18.12 -19.09
N GLY A 70 -12.80 -18.48 -18.26
CA GLY A 70 -12.46 -19.87 -17.95
C GLY A 70 -11.64 -20.62 -19.02
N LYS A 71 -11.50 -20.10 -20.25
CA LYS A 71 -10.71 -20.69 -21.33
C LYS A 71 -9.26 -20.21 -21.27
N ALA A 72 -8.31 -21.08 -21.65
CA ALA A 72 -6.90 -20.68 -21.72
C ALA A 72 -6.73 -19.49 -22.68
N PHE A 73 -5.96 -18.49 -22.26
CA PHE A 73 -5.83 -17.23 -22.97
C PHE A 73 -4.37 -16.88 -23.27
N LEU A 74 -3.62 -16.48 -22.26
CA LEU A 74 -2.21 -16.12 -22.40
C LEU A 74 -1.34 -16.96 -21.47
N SER A 75 -0.15 -17.28 -21.93
CA SER A 75 0.92 -17.84 -21.08
C SER A 75 2.26 -17.27 -21.51
N GLY A 76 3.22 -17.21 -20.60
CA GLY A 76 4.55 -16.66 -20.91
C GLY A 76 5.33 -16.35 -19.64
N ALA A 77 6.29 -15.45 -19.76
CA ALA A 77 7.09 -14.97 -18.67
C ALA A 77 6.94 -13.44 -18.49
N ILE A 78 6.94 -13.00 -17.26
CA ILE A 78 7.07 -11.61 -16.87
C ILE A 78 8.55 -11.40 -16.52
N ARG A 79 9.22 -10.43 -17.17
CA ARG A 79 10.54 -9.95 -16.74
C ARG A 79 10.38 -9.23 -15.40
N PRO A 80 11.49 -8.87 -14.70
CA PRO A 80 11.37 -8.13 -13.44
C PRO A 80 10.39 -6.96 -13.58
N ARG A 81 9.34 -6.98 -12.75
CA ARG A 81 8.31 -5.95 -12.73
C ARG A 81 8.76 -4.83 -11.81
N SER A 82 8.68 -3.59 -12.27
CA SER A 82 8.95 -2.41 -11.48
C SER A 82 7.66 -1.71 -11.05
N THR A 83 7.57 -1.32 -9.80
CA THR A 83 6.45 -0.54 -9.27
C THR A 83 6.98 0.63 -8.45
N VAL A 84 6.53 1.83 -8.78
CA VAL A 84 6.78 3.05 -8.01
C VAL A 84 5.49 3.46 -7.34
N LYS A 85 5.52 3.68 -6.02
CA LYS A 85 4.39 4.21 -5.26
C LYS A 85 4.83 5.44 -4.50
N ALA A 86 4.02 6.50 -4.56
CA ALA A 86 4.18 7.68 -3.73
C ALA A 86 2.85 7.93 -3.01
N ILE A 87 2.90 8.09 -1.70
CA ILE A 87 1.72 8.34 -0.86
C ILE A 87 2.01 9.60 -0.06
N PHE A 88 1.05 10.50 -0.03
CA PHE A 88 1.07 11.69 0.80
C PHE A 88 -0.26 11.80 1.55
N GLY A 89 -0.21 12.03 2.86
CA GLY A 89 -1.39 12.20 3.70
C GLY A 89 -1.20 13.36 4.68
N HIS A 90 -2.17 14.29 4.69
CA HIS A 90 -2.12 15.45 5.58
C HIS A 90 -3.49 15.71 6.21
N PRO A 91 -3.58 15.96 7.53
CA PRO A 91 -4.80 16.44 8.14
C PRO A 91 -5.00 17.91 7.73
N ILE A 92 -6.18 18.18 7.19
CA ILE A 92 -6.62 19.54 6.83
C ILE A 92 -7.46 20.19 7.93
N TYR A 93 -8.02 19.36 8.81
CA TYR A 93 -8.79 19.83 9.95
C TYR A 93 -8.60 18.87 11.13
N THR A 94 -8.31 19.41 12.32
CA THR A 94 -8.23 18.64 13.57
C THR A 94 -8.88 19.47 14.66
N SER A 95 -9.89 18.90 15.32
CA SER A 95 -10.58 19.53 16.44
C SER A 95 -10.97 18.48 17.47
N GLY A 96 -10.33 18.55 18.64
CA GLY A 96 -10.59 17.65 19.75
C GLY A 96 -10.47 16.18 19.35
N LYS A 97 -11.61 15.51 19.24
CA LYS A 97 -11.70 14.07 18.90
C LYS A 97 -11.85 13.78 17.40
N GLN A 98 -11.84 14.79 16.56
CA GLN A 98 -12.13 14.66 15.12
C GLN A 98 -10.92 15.07 14.28
N GLU A 99 -10.72 14.36 13.19
CA GLU A 99 -9.71 14.71 12.17
C GLU A 99 -10.29 14.45 10.78
N LEU A 100 -10.11 15.42 9.89
CA LEU A 100 -10.33 15.28 8.46
C LEU A 100 -8.98 15.36 7.77
N SER A 101 -8.65 14.38 6.94
CA SER A 101 -7.37 14.32 6.22
C SER A 101 -7.56 14.06 4.74
N VAL A 102 -6.68 14.64 3.93
CA VAL A 102 -6.54 14.36 2.50
C VAL A 102 -5.40 13.38 2.30
N ILE A 103 -5.61 12.41 1.43
CA ILE A 103 -4.60 11.43 1.03
C ILE A 103 -4.50 11.46 -0.49
N ALA A 104 -3.30 11.63 -1.00
CA ALA A 104 -2.97 11.47 -2.42
C ALA A 104 -2.01 10.29 -2.57
N ALA A 105 -2.28 9.41 -3.53
CA ALA A 105 -1.41 8.29 -3.82
C ALA A 105 -1.21 8.14 -5.33
N TYR A 106 0.03 7.99 -5.75
CA TYR A 106 0.42 7.70 -7.12
C TYR A 106 1.00 6.30 -7.19
N THR A 107 0.61 5.54 -8.20
CA THR A 107 1.18 4.22 -8.49
C THR A 107 1.49 4.12 -9.97
N ALA A 108 2.73 3.80 -10.30
CA ALA A 108 3.17 3.42 -11.63
C ALA A 108 3.72 2.00 -11.59
N GLN A 109 3.19 1.13 -12.42
CA GLN A 109 3.63 -0.25 -12.56
C GLN A 109 4.00 -0.53 -14.01
N GLU A 110 5.20 -1.05 -14.23
CA GLU A 110 5.68 -1.48 -15.53
C GLU A 110 5.89 -3.00 -15.52
N THR A 111 5.33 -3.66 -16.52
CA THR A 111 5.39 -5.11 -16.69
C THR A 111 5.84 -5.41 -18.11
N VAL A 112 6.92 -6.16 -18.26
CA VAL A 112 7.43 -6.61 -19.56
C VAL A 112 7.06 -8.08 -19.74
N LEU A 113 6.21 -8.36 -20.74
CA LEU A 113 5.83 -9.72 -21.14
C LEU A 113 6.83 -10.24 -22.17
N THR A 114 7.21 -11.50 -22.04
CA THR A 114 8.13 -12.20 -22.97
C THR A 114 7.70 -13.63 -23.16
N ASN A 115 8.01 -14.20 -24.34
CA ASN A 115 7.62 -15.56 -24.72
C ASN A 115 6.09 -15.78 -24.58
N THR A 116 5.32 -14.76 -24.93
CA THR A 116 3.86 -14.77 -24.77
C THR A 116 3.23 -15.62 -25.86
N THR A 117 2.56 -16.67 -25.44
CA THR A 117 1.69 -17.48 -26.32
C THR A 117 0.25 -17.01 -26.12
N ASN A 118 -0.37 -16.54 -27.20
CA ASN A 118 -1.77 -16.10 -27.20
C ASN A 118 -2.63 -17.16 -27.92
N GLN A 119 -3.55 -17.78 -27.16
CA GLN A 119 -4.42 -18.83 -27.69
C GLN A 119 -5.70 -18.30 -28.32
N ILE A 120 -5.96 -17.00 -28.23
CA ILE A 120 -7.14 -16.32 -28.78
C ILE A 120 -6.66 -15.15 -29.64
N PRO A 121 -6.31 -15.39 -30.93
CA PRO A 121 -5.62 -14.41 -31.79
C PRO A 121 -6.36 -13.08 -32.03
N GLN A 122 -7.66 -13.05 -31.83
CA GLN A 122 -8.45 -11.82 -31.96
C GLN A 122 -8.02 -10.71 -30.99
N TYR A 123 -7.38 -11.06 -29.85
CA TYR A 123 -6.82 -10.11 -28.92
C TYR A 123 -5.35 -9.86 -29.22
N ARG A 124 -5.01 -8.61 -29.50
CA ARG A 124 -3.66 -8.21 -29.90
C ARG A 124 -2.76 -8.00 -28.65
N ILE A 125 -2.55 -9.08 -27.90
CA ILE A 125 -1.70 -9.09 -26.70
C ILE A 125 -0.57 -10.08 -26.95
N GLY A 126 0.65 -9.60 -26.86
CA GLY A 126 1.87 -10.36 -27.09
C GLY A 126 3.03 -9.81 -26.24
N ASP A 127 4.25 -10.13 -26.65
CA ASP A 127 5.45 -9.60 -26.04
C ASP A 127 5.49 -8.08 -26.11
N GLY A 128 5.95 -7.45 -25.02
CA GLY A 128 6.03 -6.00 -24.96
C GLY A 128 5.98 -5.46 -23.54
N THR A 129 6.11 -4.14 -23.45
CA THR A 129 6.05 -3.40 -22.19
C THR A 129 4.66 -2.83 -21.97
N TYR A 130 4.07 -3.19 -20.85
CA TYR A 130 2.75 -2.74 -20.41
C TYR A 130 2.91 -1.88 -19.18
N SER A 131 2.45 -0.65 -19.26
CA SER A 131 2.48 0.32 -18.16
C SER A 131 1.08 0.62 -17.65
N LEU A 132 0.93 0.71 -16.33
CA LEU A 132 -0.27 1.16 -15.65
C LEU A 132 0.09 2.31 -14.71
N GLN A 133 -0.57 3.45 -14.83
CA GLN A 133 -0.33 4.62 -14.01
C GLN A 133 -1.64 5.15 -13.46
N ASN A 134 -1.72 5.24 -12.14
CA ASN A 134 -2.91 5.66 -11.45
C ASN A 134 -2.60 6.70 -10.38
N LEU A 135 -3.50 7.67 -10.26
CA LEU A 135 -3.56 8.64 -9.19
C LEU A 135 -4.80 8.36 -8.34
N SER A 136 -4.65 8.37 -7.04
CA SER A 136 -5.75 8.20 -6.09
C SER A 136 -5.82 9.43 -5.19
N LEU A 137 -6.99 9.99 -5.03
CA LEU A 137 -7.29 11.06 -4.07
C LEU A 137 -8.35 10.57 -3.09
N ALA A 138 -8.13 10.77 -1.80
CA ALA A 138 -9.08 10.38 -0.79
C ALA A 138 -9.27 11.45 0.28
N LEU A 139 -10.51 11.56 0.76
CA LEU A 139 -10.88 12.27 1.98
C LEU A 139 -11.16 11.23 3.05
N ASN A 140 -10.49 11.34 4.20
CA ASN A 140 -10.67 10.45 5.33
C ASN A 140 -11.07 11.26 6.56
N TYR A 141 -12.27 10.97 7.07
CA TYR A 141 -12.77 11.49 8.34
C TYR A 141 -12.63 10.41 9.41
N LYS A 142 -12.10 10.77 10.57
CA LYS A 142 -12.07 9.89 11.73
C LYS A 142 -12.47 10.65 12.99
N ARG A 143 -13.11 9.92 13.90
CA ARG A 143 -13.53 10.43 15.20
C ARG A 143 -13.28 9.39 16.29
N THR A 144 -12.75 9.87 17.42
CA THR A 144 -12.67 9.08 18.65
C THR A 144 -13.85 9.44 19.53
N ASP A 145 -14.61 8.45 19.96
CA ASP A 145 -15.76 8.60 20.85
C ASP A 145 -15.73 7.52 21.93
N SER A 146 -16.80 7.39 22.71
CA SER A 146 -16.95 6.31 23.67
C SER A 146 -18.26 5.55 23.38
N LEU A 147 -18.17 4.23 23.39
CA LEU A 147 -19.32 3.32 23.27
C LEU A 147 -19.26 2.34 24.46
N PHE A 148 -20.34 2.28 25.26
CA PHE A 148 -20.40 1.46 26.48
C PHE A 148 -19.20 1.68 27.42
N ASN A 149 -18.81 2.93 27.64
CA ASN A 149 -17.64 3.36 28.45
C ASN A 149 -16.28 2.88 27.92
N LYS A 150 -16.22 2.38 26.69
CA LYS A 150 -14.94 2.04 26.01
C LYS A 150 -14.69 3.02 24.89
N PRO A 151 -13.42 3.44 24.68
CA PRO A 151 -13.09 4.27 23.53
C PRO A 151 -13.36 3.52 22.23
N ILE A 152 -13.93 4.21 21.25
CA ILE A 152 -14.12 3.71 19.88
C ILE A 152 -13.51 4.72 18.91
N LEU A 153 -12.76 4.22 17.95
CA LEU A 153 -12.35 4.97 16.78
C LEU A 153 -13.24 4.56 15.61
N TRP A 154 -13.96 5.49 15.03
CA TRP A 154 -14.74 5.24 13.84
C TRP A 154 -14.53 6.32 12.79
N GLY A 155 -14.83 6.00 11.55
CA GLY A 155 -14.65 6.95 10.47
C GLY A 155 -15.08 6.42 9.13
N GLY A 156 -14.82 7.22 8.12
CA GLY A 156 -15.08 6.87 6.73
C GLY A 156 -14.11 7.54 5.78
N MET A 157 -13.89 6.90 4.66
CA MET A 157 -13.04 7.39 3.60
C MET A 157 -13.78 7.34 2.26
N LEU A 158 -13.75 8.44 1.53
CA LEU A 158 -14.15 8.49 0.13
C LEU A 158 -12.88 8.60 -0.71
N ARG A 159 -12.71 7.72 -1.68
CA ARG A 159 -11.55 7.66 -2.56
C ARG A 159 -11.97 7.68 -4.01
N THR A 160 -11.28 8.46 -4.83
CA THR A 160 -11.38 8.44 -6.28
C THR A 160 -10.05 8.02 -6.87
N ASN A 161 -10.06 6.99 -7.71
CA ASN A 161 -8.90 6.51 -8.46
C ASN A 161 -9.02 6.96 -9.92
N PHE A 162 -7.94 7.51 -10.46
CA PHE A 162 -7.84 8.00 -11.84
C PHE A 162 -6.79 7.20 -12.59
N SER A 163 -7.12 6.73 -13.78
CA SER A 163 -6.11 6.26 -14.73
C SER A 163 -5.46 7.46 -15.41
N LEU A 164 -4.13 7.58 -15.34
CA LEU A 164 -3.41 8.68 -16.01
C LEU A 164 -3.17 8.42 -17.51
N GLN A 165 -3.43 7.19 -17.97
CA GLN A 165 -3.25 6.77 -19.36
C GLN A 165 -4.57 6.74 -20.13
N SER A 166 -5.68 6.95 -19.45
CA SER A 166 -7.01 6.93 -20.06
C SER A 166 -7.94 7.81 -19.22
N SER A 167 -8.93 8.44 -19.87
CA SER A 167 -9.93 9.27 -19.18
C SER A 167 -10.92 8.39 -18.39
N TYR A 168 -10.41 7.59 -17.46
CA TYR A 168 -11.23 6.70 -16.64
C TYR A 168 -10.97 6.93 -15.15
N ALA A 169 -12.04 7.16 -14.42
CA ALA A 169 -12.01 7.39 -12.98
C ALA A 169 -13.09 6.57 -12.27
N ARG A 170 -12.83 6.24 -11.01
CA ARG A 170 -13.76 5.49 -10.18
C ARG A 170 -13.72 5.96 -8.73
N ALA A 171 -14.91 6.18 -8.15
CA ALA A 171 -15.08 6.46 -6.75
C ALA A 171 -15.40 5.17 -5.96
N THR A 172 -14.84 5.06 -4.77
CA THR A 172 -15.08 3.97 -3.80
C THR A 172 -15.15 4.54 -2.40
N GLY A 173 -15.81 3.84 -1.49
CA GLY A 173 -15.94 4.25 -0.10
C GLY A 173 -15.47 3.17 0.88
N LEU A 174 -15.15 3.59 2.09
CA LEU A 174 -14.84 2.72 3.22
C LEU A 174 -15.42 3.34 4.48
N VAL A 175 -16.11 2.54 5.29
CA VAL A 175 -16.50 2.91 6.67
C VAL A 175 -15.83 1.93 7.62
N TYR A 176 -15.37 2.41 8.77
CA TYR A 176 -14.67 1.57 9.73
C TYR A 176 -14.99 1.94 11.18
N GLY A 177 -14.91 0.94 12.04
CA GLY A 177 -15.00 1.09 13.49
C GLY A 177 -14.00 0.16 14.17
N ILE A 178 -13.24 0.68 15.15
CA ILE A 178 -12.21 -0.05 15.90
C ILE A 178 -12.40 0.21 17.38
N VAL A 179 -12.45 -0.87 18.17
CA VAL A 179 -12.58 -0.81 19.64
C VAL A 179 -11.31 -1.39 20.26
N PRO A 180 -10.52 -0.62 21.00
CA PRO A 180 -9.44 -1.16 21.80
C PRO A 180 -10.03 -1.92 22.99
N LEU A 181 -9.68 -3.21 23.10
CA LEU A 181 -10.12 -4.08 24.20
C LEU A 181 -9.16 -4.02 25.38
N MET A 182 -7.87 -3.95 25.07
CA MET A 182 -6.79 -3.91 26.06
C MET A 182 -5.68 -2.97 25.59
N THR A 183 -5.20 -2.13 26.48
CA THR A 183 -4.04 -1.26 26.23
C THR A 183 -3.16 -1.24 27.47
N SER A 184 -1.99 -1.86 27.35
CA SER A 184 -0.95 -1.84 28.38
C SER A 184 0.40 -1.40 27.80
N ARG A 185 1.43 -1.33 28.63
CA ARG A 185 2.79 -0.99 28.16
C ARG A 185 3.40 -2.07 27.27
N THR A 186 2.96 -3.32 27.43
CA THR A 186 3.51 -4.49 26.74
C THR A 186 2.53 -5.19 25.83
N THR A 187 1.22 -4.90 25.94
CA THR A 187 0.19 -5.60 25.15
C THR A 187 -0.90 -4.62 24.73
N ARG A 188 -1.30 -4.72 23.46
CA ARG A 188 -2.46 -4.00 22.91
C ARG A 188 -3.30 -4.96 22.11
N ILE A 189 -4.61 -4.92 22.33
CA ILE A 189 -5.60 -5.74 21.61
C ILE A 189 -6.70 -4.83 21.15
N SER A 190 -7.09 -4.92 19.89
CA SER A 190 -8.26 -4.25 19.35
C SER A 190 -9.00 -5.14 18.36
N ILE A 191 -10.31 -4.92 18.28
CA ILE A 191 -11.17 -5.52 17.26
C ILE A 191 -11.84 -4.42 16.47
N GLY A 192 -12.26 -4.74 15.25
CA GLY A 192 -12.93 -3.75 14.42
C GLY A 192 -13.65 -4.37 13.24
N LEU A 193 -14.26 -3.50 12.46
CA LEU A 193 -14.96 -3.84 11.25
C LEU A 193 -14.64 -2.81 10.17
N LEU A 194 -14.37 -3.29 8.96
CA LEU A 194 -14.25 -2.48 7.74
C LEU A 194 -15.40 -2.84 6.82
N VAL A 195 -16.09 -1.84 6.29
CA VAL A 195 -17.17 -1.99 5.31
C VAL A 195 -16.79 -1.22 4.05
N PHE A 196 -16.56 -1.95 2.96
CA PHE A 196 -16.20 -1.37 1.66
C PHE A 196 -17.45 -1.07 0.85
N ILE A 197 -17.58 0.17 0.43
CA ILE A 197 -18.59 0.63 -0.52
C ILE A 197 -17.94 0.57 -1.91
N ASP A 198 -17.74 -0.66 -2.39
CA ASP A 198 -17.10 -0.98 -3.64
C ASP A 198 -17.65 -2.32 -4.16
N PRO A 199 -18.45 -2.33 -5.25
CA PRO A 199 -19.01 -3.56 -5.81
C PRO A 199 -17.96 -4.61 -6.16
N SER A 200 -16.76 -4.19 -6.59
CA SER A 200 -15.66 -5.08 -6.94
C SER A 200 -14.84 -5.56 -5.74
N SER A 201 -15.21 -5.19 -4.52
CA SER A 201 -14.50 -5.68 -3.33
C SER A 201 -14.62 -7.19 -3.21
N THR A 202 -13.49 -7.87 -2.99
CA THR A 202 -13.48 -9.32 -2.72
C THR A 202 -14.26 -9.67 -1.47
N PHE A 203 -14.12 -8.79 -0.47
CA PHE A 203 -14.81 -8.92 0.81
C PHE A 203 -15.41 -7.56 1.16
N PRO A 204 -16.73 -7.37 0.97
CA PRO A 204 -17.38 -6.09 1.26
C PRO A 204 -17.36 -5.74 2.75
N VAL A 205 -17.29 -6.76 3.62
CA VAL A 205 -17.18 -6.60 5.08
C VAL A 205 -16.01 -7.42 5.58
N ILE A 206 -15.10 -6.79 6.29
CA ILE A 206 -13.91 -7.45 6.85
C ILE A 206 -13.84 -7.19 8.35
N PRO A 207 -13.97 -8.23 9.19
CA PRO A 207 -13.61 -8.12 10.60
C PRO A 207 -12.10 -7.92 10.72
N THR A 208 -11.70 -7.05 11.63
CA THR A 208 -10.27 -6.80 11.92
C THR A 208 -9.95 -7.19 13.36
N PHE A 209 -8.76 -7.72 13.52
CA PHE A 209 -8.20 -8.05 14.83
C PHE A 209 -6.75 -7.58 14.86
N SER A 210 -6.39 -6.77 15.87
CA SER A 210 -5.03 -6.31 16.07
C SER A 210 -4.53 -6.76 17.43
N TYR A 211 -3.35 -7.38 17.44
CA TYR A 211 -2.63 -7.82 18.63
C TYR A 211 -1.17 -7.39 18.53
N TRP A 212 -0.72 -6.62 19.50
CA TRP A 212 0.70 -6.30 19.66
C TRP A 212 1.15 -6.71 21.05
N HIS A 213 2.30 -7.40 21.13
CA HIS A 213 2.89 -7.78 22.39
C HIS A 213 4.41 -7.67 22.35
N LYS A 214 4.97 -7.04 23.39
CA LYS A 214 6.41 -6.98 23.65
C LYS A 214 6.78 -8.00 24.73
N PHE A 215 7.65 -8.93 24.40
CA PHE A 215 8.07 -9.97 25.32
C PHE A 215 8.91 -9.41 26.47
N ALA A 216 8.60 -9.83 27.71
CA ALA A 216 9.36 -9.42 28.89
C ALA A 216 10.80 -9.95 28.83
N GLY A 217 11.77 -9.10 29.19
CA GLY A 217 13.20 -9.47 29.15
C GLY A 217 13.79 -9.69 27.74
N SER A 218 13.01 -9.43 26.68
CA SER A 218 13.42 -9.64 25.29
C SER A 218 13.25 -8.37 24.46
N PRO A 219 14.13 -8.11 23.47
CA PRO A 219 13.94 -7.02 22.52
C PRO A 219 12.86 -7.31 21.46
N TRP A 220 12.35 -8.55 21.40
CA TRP A 220 11.37 -8.95 20.40
C TRP A 220 9.96 -8.47 20.73
N GLU A 221 9.22 -8.15 19.69
CA GLU A 221 7.78 -7.87 19.73
C GLU A 221 7.06 -8.56 18.57
N ILE A 222 5.84 -9.02 18.81
CA ILE A 222 4.95 -9.55 17.78
C ILE A 222 3.86 -8.54 17.48
N SER A 223 3.51 -8.40 16.21
CA SER A 223 2.40 -7.56 15.73
C SER A 223 1.58 -8.36 14.73
N LEU A 224 0.33 -8.58 15.06
CA LEU A 224 -0.66 -9.22 14.23
C LEU A 224 -1.76 -8.21 13.96
N ASP A 225 -1.94 -7.82 12.71
CA ASP A 225 -3.00 -6.92 12.25
C ASP A 225 -3.78 -7.63 11.13
N LEU A 226 -4.76 -8.46 11.49
CA LEU A 226 -5.57 -9.21 10.53
C LEU A 226 -6.58 -8.31 9.81
N PRO A 227 -6.73 -8.51 8.49
CA PRO A 227 -6.07 -9.52 7.63
C PRO A 227 -4.72 -9.08 7.04
N THR A 228 -4.19 -7.91 7.41
CA THR A 228 -3.15 -7.22 6.61
C THR A 228 -1.73 -7.71 6.86
N ARG A 229 -1.38 -8.10 8.10
CA ARG A 229 0.01 -8.49 8.39
C ARG A 229 0.18 -9.28 9.68
N LEU A 230 1.23 -10.09 9.68
CA LEU A 230 1.80 -10.76 10.85
C LEU A 230 3.32 -10.53 10.85
N LEU A 231 3.84 -9.84 11.86
CA LEU A 231 5.24 -9.45 11.93
C LEU A 231 5.84 -9.77 13.29
N LEU A 232 7.02 -10.38 13.28
CA LEU A 232 7.94 -10.45 14.40
C LEU A 232 8.97 -9.33 14.24
N ARG A 233 9.16 -8.50 15.25
CA ARG A 233 9.96 -7.28 15.16
C ARG A 233 11.02 -7.25 16.24
N ARG A 234 12.15 -6.61 15.90
CA ARG A 234 13.25 -6.38 16.84
C ARG A 234 13.89 -5.02 16.56
N PRO A 235 14.10 -4.17 17.58
CA PRO A 235 14.97 -3.00 17.45
C PRO A 235 16.40 -3.41 17.10
N VAL A 236 17.03 -2.70 16.17
CA VAL A 236 18.41 -2.91 15.72
C VAL A 236 19.14 -1.59 15.59
N PHE A 237 20.46 -1.59 15.69
CA PHE A 237 21.32 -0.39 15.48
C PHE A 237 20.85 0.84 16.29
N SER A 238 20.52 0.66 17.55
CA SER A 238 20.03 1.71 18.47
C SER A 238 18.71 2.41 18.11
N LYS A 239 18.40 2.61 16.84
CA LYS A 239 17.22 3.38 16.36
C LYS A 239 16.40 2.66 15.29
N GLY A 240 16.95 1.66 14.62
CA GLY A 240 16.29 0.92 13.57
C GLY A 240 15.31 -0.13 14.07
N LEU A 241 14.47 -0.62 13.19
CA LEU A 241 13.52 -1.71 13.41
C LEU A 241 13.66 -2.75 12.31
N LEU A 242 13.98 -3.97 12.70
CA LEU A 242 13.96 -5.14 11.81
C LEU A 242 12.65 -5.89 12.04
N SER A 243 11.96 -6.20 10.97
CA SER A 243 10.70 -6.96 10.97
C SER A 243 10.83 -8.18 10.08
N PHE A 244 10.25 -9.31 10.50
CA PHE A 244 10.09 -10.53 9.71
C PHE A 244 8.63 -10.92 9.71
N GLY A 245 8.12 -11.40 8.58
CA GLY A 245 6.78 -11.93 8.53
C GLY A 245 6.12 -11.82 7.17
N THR A 246 4.81 -11.73 7.22
CA THR A 246 3.92 -11.72 6.06
C THR A 246 3.09 -10.45 6.04
N GLU A 247 3.00 -9.82 4.87
CA GLU A 247 2.12 -8.66 4.62
C GLU A 247 1.24 -8.94 3.40
N LEU A 248 -0.03 -8.59 3.52
CA LEU A 248 -0.99 -8.63 2.42
C LEU A 248 -1.01 -7.27 1.72
N ALA A 249 -0.74 -7.25 0.43
CA ALA A 249 -0.76 -6.06 -0.40
C ALA A 249 -1.90 -6.16 -1.43
N ASP A 250 -2.90 -5.31 -1.29
CA ASP A 250 -3.98 -5.13 -2.28
C ASP A 250 -3.63 -3.96 -3.19
N ASN A 251 -3.65 -4.18 -4.49
CA ASN A 251 -3.36 -3.19 -5.49
C ASN A 251 -4.43 -3.22 -6.58
N THR A 252 -5.10 -2.09 -6.81
CA THR A 252 -6.10 -1.95 -7.87
C THR A 252 -5.69 -0.82 -8.79
N LEU A 253 -5.43 -1.15 -10.05
CA LEU A 253 -5.07 -0.21 -11.10
C LEU A 253 -6.17 -0.17 -12.15
N LEU A 254 -6.47 1.02 -12.66
CA LEU A 254 -7.52 1.24 -13.65
C LEU A 254 -6.89 1.57 -15.00
N ARG A 255 -7.47 1.04 -16.08
CA ARG A 255 -7.11 1.39 -17.44
C ARG A 255 -8.30 1.19 -18.37
N LYS A 256 -8.47 2.12 -19.31
CA LYS A 256 -9.34 1.89 -20.46
C LYS A 256 -8.57 1.10 -21.53
N ILE A 257 -9.15 0.04 -22.02
CA ILE A 257 -8.56 -0.83 -23.04
C ILE A 257 -9.43 -0.77 -24.29
N ASP A 258 -8.77 -0.70 -25.44
CA ASP A 258 -9.41 -0.77 -26.75
C ASP A 258 -9.05 -2.12 -27.39
N GLN A 259 -9.79 -3.14 -27.00
CA GLN A 259 -9.70 -4.52 -27.50
C GLN A 259 -11.11 -5.02 -27.79
N PRO A 260 -11.30 -6.09 -28.57
CA PRO A 260 -12.61 -6.71 -28.74
C PRO A 260 -13.26 -7.08 -27.39
N LEU A 261 -14.59 -7.11 -27.34
CA LEU A 261 -15.31 -7.59 -26.16
C LEU A 261 -14.85 -9.00 -25.77
N PRO A 262 -14.75 -9.32 -24.47
CA PRO A 262 -15.12 -8.52 -23.31
C PRO A 262 -14.03 -7.59 -22.77
N LEU A 263 -12.88 -7.44 -23.41
CA LEU A 263 -11.76 -6.61 -22.94
C LEU A 263 -11.84 -5.15 -23.40
N GLN A 264 -13.02 -4.66 -23.73
CA GLN A 264 -13.25 -3.29 -24.15
C GLN A 264 -13.70 -2.40 -22.97
N GLY A 265 -13.23 -1.16 -22.93
CA GLY A 265 -13.70 -0.15 -21.98
C GLY A 265 -12.81 0.00 -20.75
N GLY A 266 -13.38 0.55 -19.68
CA GLY A 266 -12.68 0.76 -18.42
C GLY A 266 -12.57 -0.54 -17.64
N LEU A 267 -11.36 -1.02 -17.39
CA LEU A 267 -11.09 -2.24 -16.66
C LEU A 267 -10.28 -1.96 -15.38
N ALA A 268 -10.55 -2.76 -14.35
CA ALA A 268 -9.78 -2.81 -13.13
C ALA A 268 -8.85 -4.02 -13.13
N PHE A 269 -7.57 -3.78 -12.89
CA PHE A 269 -6.53 -4.78 -12.67
C PHE A 269 -6.34 -4.89 -11.16
N ARG A 270 -6.90 -5.93 -10.57
CA ARG A 270 -6.86 -6.15 -9.13
C ARG A 270 -5.91 -7.28 -8.78
N GLU A 271 -4.93 -6.95 -7.96
CA GLU A 271 -3.88 -7.86 -7.53
C GLU A 271 -3.85 -7.92 -6.01
N LEU A 272 -3.86 -9.13 -5.45
CA LEU A 272 -3.71 -9.39 -4.04
C LEU A 272 -2.45 -10.24 -3.85
N ASP A 273 -1.42 -9.63 -3.30
CA ASP A 273 -0.12 -10.25 -3.09
C ASP A 273 0.14 -10.52 -1.61
N LEU A 274 0.74 -11.66 -1.32
CA LEU A 274 1.33 -12.01 -0.03
C LEU A 274 2.84 -11.83 -0.13
N LYS A 275 3.39 -10.92 0.66
CA LYS A 275 4.82 -10.63 0.76
C LYS A 275 5.36 -11.28 2.02
N ASN A 276 6.20 -12.29 1.86
CA ASN A 276 6.85 -12.99 2.96
C ASN A 276 8.33 -12.60 2.96
N GLY A 277 8.81 -12.02 4.05
CA GLY A 277 10.21 -11.58 4.05
C GLY A 277 10.59 -10.74 5.25
N PHE A 278 11.58 -9.92 5.06
CA PHE A 278 12.08 -9.00 6.07
C PHE A 278 11.96 -7.55 5.61
N THR A 279 11.87 -6.66 6.59
CA THR A 279 11.92 -5.21 6.39
C THR A 279 12.84 -4.61 7.43
N LEU A 280 13.83 -3.85 6.99
CA LEU A 280 14.70 -3.04 7.83
C LEU A 280 14.34 -1.57 7.63
N GLU A 281 13.99 -0.89 8.69
CA GLU A 281 13.70 0.55 8.68
C GLU A 281 14.64 1.28 9.62
N TYR A 282 15.21 2.37 9.14
CA TYR A 282 16.19 3.15 9.89
C TYR A 282 15.92 4.66 9.78
N PRO A 283 15.83 5.40 10.90
CA PRO A 283 15.71 6.85 10.90
C PRO A 283 17.08 7.48 10.62
N VAL A 284 17.20 8.09 9.45
CA VAL A 284 18.44 8.80 9.02
C VAL A 284 18.46 10.26 9.47
N ALA A 285 17.28 10.83 9.74
CA ALA A 285 17.12 12.16 10.29
C ALA A 285 15.88 12.19 11.22
N ARG A 286 15.68 13.30 11.96
CA ARG A 286 14.57 13.44 12.92
C ARG A 286 13.18 13.13 12.33
N LYS A 287 12.99 13.38 11.04
CA LYS A 287 11.70 13.20 10.35
C LYS A 287 11.80 12.29 9.12
N VAL A 288 12.94 11.67 8.87
CA VAL A 288 13.18 10.88 7.67
C VAL A 288 13.51 9.44 8.04
N LEU A 289 12.74 8.50 7.48
CA LEU A 289 12.96 7.07 7.56
C LEU A 289 13.38 6.54 6.18
N ILE A 290 14.38 5.66 6.17
CA ILE A 290 14.69 4.81 5.01
C ILE A 290 14.27 3.39 5.37
N GLY A 291 13.61 2.72 4.42
CA GLY A 291 13.21 1.32 4.53
C GLY A 291 13.78 0.51 3.38
N CYS A 292 14.17 -0.72 3.69
CA CYS A 292 14.57 -1.74 2.74
C CYS A 292 13.85 -3.03 3.08
N SER A 293 13.15 -3.63 2.12
CA SER A 293 12.47 -4.91 2.33
C SER A 293 12.74 -5.87 1.18
N GLY A 294 12.69 -7.17 1.47
CA GLY A 294 12.88 -8.19 0.47
C GLY A 294 12.43 -9.56 0.96
N GLY A 295 12.16 -10.45 0.01
CA GLY A 295 11.65 -11.77 0.30
C GLY A 295 10.99 -12.44 -0.89
N LEU A 296 9.93 -13.21 -0.64
CA LEU A 296 9.13 -13.89 -1.63
C LEU A 296 7.74 -13.25 -1.76
N LEU A 297 7.35 -12.99 -2.98
CA LEU A 297 6.04 -12.49 -3.36
C LEU A 297 5.22 -13.64 -3.93
N TYR A 298 4.07 -13.89 -3.34
CA TYR A 298 3.08 -14.84 -3.81
C TYR A 298 1.80 -14.08 -4.19
N THR A 299 1.35 -14.20 -5.43
CA THR A 299 0.08 -13.60 -5.89
C THR A 299 -1.07 -14.53 -5.56
N ALA A 300 -1.86 -14.16 -4.57
CA ALA A 300 -3.03 -14.92 -4.15
C ALA A 300 -4.17 -14.83 -5.18
N THR A 301 -4.42 -13.61 -5.70
CA THR A 301 -5.36 -13.38 -6.80
C THR A 301 -4.86 -12.27 -7.70
N TYR A 302 -5.01 -12.45 -9.02
CA TYR A 302 -4.86 -11.38 -9.98
C TYR A 302 -5.98 -11.48 -11.01
N ARG A 303 -6.83 -10.47 -11.06
CA ARG A 303 -8.05 -10.45 -11.85
C ARG A 303 -8.16 -9.17 -12.65
N VAL A 304 -8.65 -9.32 -13.89
CA VAL A 304 -9.09 -8.19 -14.73
C VAL A 304 -10.60 -8.25 -14.79
N MET A 305 -11.27 -7.17 -14.45
CA MET A 305 -12.71 -7.13 -14.31
C MET A 305 -13.29 -5.78 -14.71
N ASP A 306 -14.58 -5.76 -14.98
CA ASP A 306 -15.38 -4.54 -15.02
C ASP A 306 -15.49 -4.00 -13.57
N PRO A 307 -15.07 -2.76 -13.31
CA PRO A 307 -15.12 -2.21 -11.97
C PRO A 307 -16.53 -2.07 -11.39
N GLY A 308 -17.58 -2.07 -12.23
CA GLY A 308 -18.97 -2.02 -11.81
C GLY A 308 -19.53 -3.36 -11.33
N LYS A 309 -18.79 -4.47 -11.56
CA LYS A 309 -19.23 -5.83 -11.25
C LYS A 309 -18.59 -6.40 -10.00
N SER A 310 -19.13 -7.51 -9.52
CA SER A 310 -18.56 -8.27 -8.41
C SER A 310 -17.17 -8.81 -8.75
N ASN A 311 -16.31 -8.92 -7.75
CA ASN A 311 -14.99 -9.54 -7.91
C ASN A 311 -15.06 -11.00 -8.40
N ASN A 312 -16.18 -11.68 -8.23
CA ASN A 312 -16.38 -13.03 -8.73
C ASN A 312 -16.71 -13.06 -10.24
N ASP A 313 -17.18 -11.95 -10.80
CA ASP A 313 -17.52 -11.78 -12.21
C ASP A 313 -16.33 -11.22 -13.01
N TYR A 314 -15.13 -11.76 -12.75
CA TYR A 314 -13.92 -11.34 -13.45
C TYR A 314 -13.86 -11.90 -14.85
N ILE A 315 -13.31 -11.09 -15.76
CA ILE A 315 -13.15 -11.42 -17.20
C ILE A 315 -11.89 -12.25 -17.41
N VAL A 316 -10.75 -11.84 -16.81
CA VAL A 316 -9.48 -12.55 -16.91
C VAL A 316 -8.96 -12.89 -15.53
N GLY A 317 -8.68 -14.16 -15.30
CA GLY A 317 -7.94 -14.65 -14.15
C GLY A 317 -6.49 -14.94 -14.52
N ILE A 318 -5.54 -14.40 -13.76
CA ILE A 318 -4.10 -14.57 -14.01
C ILE A 318 -3.50 -15.30 -12.80
N LYS A 319 -2.74 -16.36 -13.08
CA LYS A 319 -1.91 -17.07 -12.08
C LYS A 319 -0.46 -16.78 -12.37
N ARG A 320 0.32 -16.50 -11.32
CA ARG A 320 1.77 -16.29 -11.38
C ARG A 320 2.47 -17.22 -10.41
N ASN A 321 3.64 -17.69 -10.79
CA ASN A 321 4.51 -18.40 -9.85
C ASN A 321 5.05 -17.40 -8.82
N PRO A 322 5.35 -17.88 -7.60
CA PRO A 322 6.06 -17.06 -6.62
C PRO A 322 7.40 -16.57 -7.17
N GLY A 323 7.79 -15.36 -6.81
CA GLY A 323 9.06 -14.77 -7.21
C GLY A 323 9.67 -13.92 -6.11
N PRO A 324 10.98 -13.65 -6.16
CA PRO A 324 11.62 -12.75 -5.22
C PRO A 324 11.13 -11.32 -5.43
N TYR A 325 11.11 -10.53 -4.36
CA TYR A 325 10.88 -9.09 -4.45
C TYR A 325 11.90 -8.34 -3.60
N PHE A 326 12.15 -7.12 -4.02
CA PHE A 326 12.96 -6.16 -3.29
C PHE A 326 12.29 -4.79 -3.35
N ASN A 327 12.30 -4.04 -2.25
CA ASN A 327 11.71 -2.71 -2.16
C ASN A 327 12.60 -1.78 -1.35
N ILE A 328 12.73 -0.55 -1.82
CA ILE A 328 13.36 0.55 -1.09
C ILE A 328 12.31 1.64 -0.89
N SER A 329 12.29 2.24 0.29
CA SER A 329 11.37 3.33 0.61
C SER A 329 12.05 4.45 1.38
N ILE A 330 11.54 5.66 1.15
CA ILE A 330 11.87 6.85 1.94
C ILE A 330 10.55 7.40 2.46
N SER A 331 10.48 7.65 3.76
CA SER A 331 9.28 8.20 4.40
C SER A 331 9.59 9.47 5.17
N LEU A 332 8.67 10.42 5.11
CA LEU A 332 8.70 11.66 5.87
C LEU A 332 7.66 11.61 6.99
N LEU A 333 8.06 11.99 8.20
CA LEU A 333 7.19 12.09 9.37
C LEU A 333 6.63 13.50 9.52
N ARG A 334 5.55 13.62 10.24
CA ARG A 334 4.97 14.91 10.61
C ARG A 334 5.85 15.74 11.56
#